data_19883e46124c68d0f7d7a90de8179447
#
_entry.id   19883e46124c68d0f7d7a90de8179447
#
_cell.length_a   1.000
_cell.length_b   1.000
_cell.length_c   1.000
_cell.angle_alpha   90.00
_cell.angle_beta   90.00
_cell.angle_gamma   90.00
#
_symmetry.space_group_name_H-M   'P 1'
#
loop_
_entity.id
_entity.type
_entity.pdbx_description
1 polymer ?
#
loop_
_entity_poly.entity_id
_entity_poly.type
_entity_poly.pdbx_seq_one_letter_code
_entity_poly.pdbx_strand_id
1 'polypeptide(L)'
;MDNVTAAKKLIGLLDLTSLNNKDTSYSVAELCHRAQTPYGNTAAVCILSRFISTAKHELADSGIKIATVVNFPQGNAELSKVEKEIETALTAGADEIDAVFPYQDFLAGNLNICADFLQLIGRSCLGKTTKIILETGELKLASRIQEASLMALMSGAGFIKTSTGKTKISATYEAANIMLETIREGKYQSGFKASGGIKTTMDAKQYLLLAKSIMGSDWLSPQNFRIGASSLLDDLLQTIKQGY
;
A
#
# COMPACT_ATOMS: atom_id res chain seq x y z
N MET A 1 -11.86 21.19 -1.20
CA MET A 1 -10.61 21.02 -1.99
C MET A 1 -11.02 20.80 -3.44
N ASP A 2 -10.57 21.66 -4.36
CA ASP A 2 -10.75 21.49 -5.80
C ASP A 2 -9.92 20.30 -6.34
N ASN A 3 -10.12 19.94 -7.61
CA ASN A 3 -9.48 18.75 -8.17
C ASN A 3 -7.97 18.96 -8.41
N VAL A 4 -7.53 20.16 -8.79
CA VAL A 4 -6.12 20.47 -9.03
C VAL A 4 -5.32 20.39 -7.73
N THR A 5 -5.83 21.00 -6.67
CA THR A 5 -5.23 20.92 -5.34
C THR A 5 -5.18 19.49 -4.83
N ALA A 6 -6.25 18.69 -5.04
CA ALA A 6 -6.27 17.28 -4.68
C ALA A 6 -5.23 16.47 -5.47
N ALA A 7 -5.15 16.68 -6.79
CA ALA A 7 -4.22 15.99 -7.67
C ALA A 7 -2.76 16.25 -7.27
N LYS A 8 -2.39 17.52 -7.01
CA LYS A 8 -1.04 17.87 -6.55
C LYS A 8 -0.69 17.18 -5.22
N LYS A 9 -1.63 17.16 -4.26
CA LYS A 9 -1.41 16.46 -2.98
C LYS A 9 -1.31 14.94 -3.16
N LEU A 10 -2.15 14.36 -4.02
CA LEU A 10 -2.19 12.92 -4.26
C LEU A 10 -0.92 12.37 -4.91
N ILE A 11 -0.18 13.16 -5.71
CA ILE A 11 1.12 12.74 -6.25
C ILE A 11 2.06 12.33 -5.11
N GLY A 12 2.24 13.18 -4.09
CA GLY A 12 3.10 12.89 -2.94
C GLY A 12 2.58 11.79 -2.00
N LEU A 13 1.36 11.29 -2.21
CA LEU A 13 0.73 10.21 -1.45
C LEU A 13 0.58 8.91 -2.26
N LEU A 14 1.09 8.90 -3.50
CA LEU A 14 0.97 7.77 -4.42
C LEU A 14 2.12 6.78 -4.24
N ASP A 15 1.78 5.51 -4.07
CA ASP A 15 2.68 4.37 -4.34
C ASP A 15 2.42 3.94 -5.79
N LEU A 16 3.24 4.45 -6.72
CA LEU A 16 3.12 4.13 -8.14
C LEU A 16 3.51 2.67 -8.37
N THR A 17 2.55 1.85 -8.82
CA THR A 17 2.62 0.40 -8.69
C THR A 17 2.69 -0.30 -10.04
N SER A 18 3.66 -1.21 -10.22
CA SER A 18 3.63 -2.24 -11.25
C SER A 18 4.01 -3.60 -10.67
N LEU A 19 3.07 -4.54 -10.68
CA LEU A 19 3.19 -5.89 -10.13
C LEU A 19 2.73 -6.92 -11.19
N ASN A 20 3.25 -6.78 -12.42
CA ASN A 20 2.93 -7.66 -13.52
C ASN A 20 4.07 -8.64 -13.74
N ASN A 21 3.73 -9.91 -14.01
CA ASN A 21 4.73 -10.93 -14.31
C ASN A 21 5.52 -10.64 -15.60
N LYS A 22 4.95 -9.80 -16.49
CA LYS A 22 5.57 -9.35 -17.75
C LYS A 22 6.46 -8.12 -17.60
N ASP A 23 6.57 -7.54 -16.40
CA ASP A 23 7.46 -6.41 -16.17
C ASP A 23 8.91 -6.80 -16.45
N THR A 24 9.66 -5.86 -16.99
CA THR A 24 11.08 -5.94 -17.32
C THR A 24 11.84 -4.84 -16.58
N SER A 25 13.17 -4.93 -16.51
CA SER A 25 13.99 -3.85 -15.95
C SER A 25 13.76 -2.52 -16.69
N TYR A 26 13.54 -2.57 -18.00
CA TYR A 26 13.20 -1.37 -18.78
C TYR A 26 11.86 -0.76 -18.36
N SER A 27 10.78 -1.55 -18.28
CA SER A 27 9.47 -1.03 -17.85
C SER A 27 9.49 -0.49 -16.41
N VAL A 28 10.33 -1.05 -15.53
CA VAL A 28 10.50 -0.56 -14.17
C VAL A 28 11.34 0.71 -14.13
N ALA A 29 12.37 0.85 -14.96
CA ALA A 29 13.12 2.10 -15.10
C ALA A 29 12.19 3.24 -15.57
N GLU A 30 11.36 2.99 -16.58
CA GLU A 30 10.34 3.95 -17.02
C GLU A 30 9.35 4.32 -15.91
N LEU A 31 8.91 3.34 -15.10
CA LEU A 31 8.07 3.61 -13.94
C LEU A 31 8.76 4.55 -12.93
N CYS A 32 10.05 4.32 -12.67
CA CYS A 32 10.85 5.15 -11.77
C CYS A 32 11.02 6.58 -12.31
N HIS A 33 11.25 6.75 -13.60
CA HIS A 33 11.30 8.07 -14.23
C HIS A 33 9.96 8.80 -14.11
N ARG A 34 8.86 8.11 -14.38
CA ARG A 34 7.50 8.66 -14.25
C ARG A 34 7.15 9.05 -12.81
N ALA A 35 7.69 8.36 -11.81
CA ALA A 35 7.47 8.68 -10.40
C ALA A 35 8.04 10.06 -9.99
N GLN A 36 8.97 10.60 -10.78
CA GLN A 36 9.59 11.90 -10.61
C GLN A 36 8.87 12.93 -11.51
N THR A 37 7.86 13.62 -10.97
CA THR A 37 7.03 14.54 -11.77
C THR A 37 7.42 16.00 -11.59
N PRO A 38 7.06 16.88 -12.54
CA PRO A 38 7.25 18.33 -12.38
C PRO A 38 6.49 18.95 -11.19
N TYR A 39 5.54 18.22 -10.62
CA TYR A 39 4.69 18.67 -9.51
C TYR A 39 5.09 18.02 -8.17
N GLY A 40 6.22 17.35 -8.13
CA GLY A 40 6.74 16.60 -6.98
C GLY A 40 6.84 15.10 -7.25
N ASN A 41 7.55 14.41 -6.39
CA ASN A 41 7.77 12.98 -6.47
C ASN A 41 6.63 12.18 -5.86
N THR A 42 6.38 10.96 -6.36
CA THR A 42 5.50 10.02 -5.68
C THR A 42 6.11 9.57 -4.34
N ALA A 43 5.28 9.09 -3.41
CA ALA A 43 5.77 8.61 -2.11
C ALA A 43 6.65 7.36 -2.25
N ALA A 44 6.24 6.45 -3.13
CA ALA A 44 6.97 5.22 -3.41
C ALA A 44 6.75 4.74 -4.85
N VAL A 45 7.63 3.85 -5.30
CA VAL A 45 7.32 2.86 -6.34
C VAL A 45 7.08 1.51 -5.67
N CYS A 46 6.07 0.76 -6.13
CA CYS A 46 5.78 -0.57 -5.63
C CYS A 46 5.94 -1.59 -6.75
N ILE A 47 6.94 -2.46 -6.64
CA ILE A 47 7.42 -3.33 -7.71
C ILE A 47 7.71 -4.75 -7.19
N LEU A 48 7.86 -5.71 -8.11
CA LEU A 48 8.30 -7.07 -7.75
C LEU A 48 9.76 -7.07 -7.28
N SER A 49 10.08 -7.90 -6.30
CA SER A 49 11.39 -7.94 -5.62
C SER A 49 12.59 -8.07 -6.56
N ARG A 50 12.45 -8.81 -7.66
CA ARG A 50 13.50 -8.97 -8.69
C ARG A 50 13.95 -7.67 -9.37
N PHE A 51 13.20 -6.58 -9.22
CA PHE A 51 13.50 -5.29 -9.84
C PHE A 51 13.97 -4.21 -8.85
N ILE A 52 14.13 -4.55 -7.56
CA ILE A 52 14.55 -3.59 -6.53
C ILE A 52 15.89 -2.94 -6.90
N SER A 53 16.86 -3.73 -7.39
CA SER A 53 18.17 -3.20 -7.79
C SER A 53 18.06 -2.19 -8.95
N THR A 54 17.16 -2.44 -9.92
CA THR A 54 16.87 -1.47 -11.00
C THR A 54 16.29 -0.18 -10.43
N ALA A 55 15.25 -0.28 -9.58
CA ALA A 55 14.64 0.90 -8.98
C ALA A 55 15.62 1.68 -8.09
N LYS A 56 16.49 0.98 -7.35
CA LYS A 56 17.51 1.62 -6.53
C LYS A 56 18.50 2.45 -7.35
N HIS A 57 18.88 1.98 -8.53
CA HIS A 57 19.72 2.72 -9.46
C HIS A 57 19.00 3.94 -10.01
N GLU A 58 17.75 3.78 -10.47
CA GLU A 58 16.99 4.86 -11.12
C GLU A 58 16.50 5.96 -10.16
N LEU A 59 16.35 5.63 -8.87
CA LEU A 59 15.78 6.53 -7.86
C LEU A 59 16.80 7.07 -6.86
N ALA A 60 18.09 6.84 -7.06
CA ALA A 60 19.18 7.02 -6.07
C ALA A 60 19.01 8.25 -5.15
N ASP A 61 18.83 9.44 -5.71
CA ASP A 61 18.76 10.70 -4.95
C ASP A 61 17.36 11.34 -4.92
N SER A 62 16.33 10.60 -5.37
CA SER A 62 14.99 11.13 -5.52
C SER A 62 14.20 11.26 -4.21
N GLY A 63 14.59 10.50 -3.18
CA GLY A 63 13.84 10.35 -1.92
C GLY A 63 12.60 9.46 -2.02
N ILE A 64 12.26 8.95 -3.22
CA ILE A 64 11.14 8.03 -3.45
C ILE A 64 11.47 6.68 -2.81
N LYS A 65 10.52 6.12 -2.04
CA LYS A 65 10.70 4.83 -1.39
C LYS A 65 10.50 3.67 -2.36
N ILE A 66 11.24 2.59 -2.14
CA ILE A 66 11.10 1.35 -2.90
C ILE A 66 10.31 0.35 -2.04
N ALA A 67 9.05 0.13 -2.42
CA ALA A 67 8.19 -0.87 -1.82
C ALA A 67 8.16 -2.14 -2.66
N THR A 68 8.06 -3.29 -2.01
CA THR A 68 7.81 -4.56 -2.69
C THR A 68 6.78 -5.40 -1.94
N VAL A 69 6.33 -6.48 -2.57
CA VAL A 69 5.30 -7.36 -2.01
C VAL A 69 5.89 -8.70 -1.61
N VAL A 70 5.36 -9.29 -0.54
CA VAL A 70 5.65 -10.67 -0.08
C VAL A 70 4.35 -11.42 0.21
N ASN A 71 4.40 -12.75 0.20
CA ASN A 71 3.22 -13.62 0.31
C ASN A 71 2.16 -13.30 -0.76
N PHE A 72 2.59 -12.78 -1.90
CA PHE A 72 1.72 -12.13 -2.89
C PHE A 72 1.49 -13.02 -4.13
N PRO A 73 0.27 -13.04 -4.71
CA PRO A 73 -0.92 -12.30 -4.24
C PRO A 73 -1.86 -13.12 -3.33
N GLN A 74 -1.64 -14.42 -3.14
CA GLN A 74 -2.62 -15.32 -2.53
C GLN A 74 -2.66 -15.28 -0.99
N GLY A 75 -1.60 -14.84 -0.34
CA GLY A 75 -1.55 -14.80 1.12
C GLY A 75 -1.45 -16.18 1.80
N ASN A 76 -0.99 -17.22 1.12
CA ASN A 76 -1.03 -18.61 1.57
C ASN A 76 0.32 -19.33 1.50
N ALA A 77 1.44 -18.60 1.44
CA ALA A 77 2.75 -19.21 1.42
C ALA A 77 3.17 -19.65 2.83
N GLU A 78 3.97 -20.72 2.89
CA GLU A 78 4.63 -21.17 4.11
C GLU A 78 5.47 -20.04 4.72
N LEU A 79 5.49 -19.94 6.06
CA LEU A 79 6.17 -18.87 6.78
C LEU A 79 7.67 -18.79 6.43
N SER A 80 8.32 -19.93 6.29
CA SER A 80 9.74 -20.01 5.89
C SER A 80 10.01 -19.41 4.51
N LYS A 81 9.07 -19.55 3.58
CA LYS A 81 9.12 -18.93 2.26
C LYS A 81 8.94 -17.41 2.35
N VAL A 82 7.96 -16.96 3.15
CA VAL A 82 7.73 -15.54 3.38
C VAL A 82 8.96 -14.86 4.00
N GLU A 83 9.59 -15.52 4.99
CA GLU A 83 10.81 -15.03 5.63
C GLU A 83 11.94 -14.85 4.61
N LYS A 84 12.13 -15.82 3.71
CA LYS A 84 13.13 -15.74 2.65
C LYS A 84 12.81 -14.66 1.60
N GLU A 85 11.53 -14.45 1.27
CA GLU A 85 11.09 -13.35 0.39
C GLU A 85 11.45 -11.99 1.01
N ILE A 86 11.22 -11.81 2.33
CA ILE A 86 11.57 -10.58 3.06
C ILE A 86 13.08 -10.38 3.07
N GLU A 87 13.85 -11.39 3.47
CA GLU A 87 15.32 -11.34 3.50
C GLU A 87 15.89 -10.92 2.13
N THR A 88 15.40 -11.56 1.06
CA THR A 88 15.81 -11.25 -0.32
C THR A 88 15.48 -9.81 -0.68
N ALA A 89 14.28 -9.33 -0.35
CA ALA A 89 13.85 -7.98 -0.65
C ALA A 89 14.66 -6.93 0.11
N LEU A 90 14.89 -7.13 1.40
CA LEU A 90 15.65 -6.20 2.24
C LEU A 90 17.14 -6.16 1.84
N THR A 91 17.73 -7.30 1.54
CA THR A 91 19.11 -7.41 1.03
C THR A 91 19.26 -6.69 -0.31
N ALA A 92 18.27 -6.75 -1.18
CA ALA A 92 18.24 -6.02 -2.45
C ALA A 92 18.05 -4.49 -2.27
N GLY A 93 17.62 -4.04 -1.09
CA GLY A 93 17.50 -2.63 -0.72
C GLY A 93 16.07 -2.08 -0.74
N ALA A 94 15.05 -2.92 -0.47
CA ALA A 94 13.69 -2.44 -0.25
C ALA A 94 13.62 -1.53 1.00
N ASP A 95 12.85 -0.44 0.91
CA ASP A 95 12.54 0.45 2.03
C ASP A 95 11.29 0.01 2.77
N GLU A 96 10.31 -0.56 2.03
CA GLU A 96 8.98 -0.88 2.52
C GLU A 96 8.54 -2.27 2.03
N ILE A 97 7.85 -3.02 2.89
CA ILE A 97 7.35 -4.37 2.59
C ILE A 97 5.82 -4.38 2.72
N ASP A 98 5.12 -4.64 1.61
CA ASP A 98 3.67 -4.84 1.57
C ASP A 98 3.39 -6.36 1.63
N ALA A 99 2.96 -6.87 2.78
CA ALA A 99 2.77 -8.31 3.05
C ALA A 99 1.29 -8.69 2.98
N VAL A 100 0.95 -9.72 2.20
CA VAL A 100 -0.43 -10.20 2.13
C VAL A 100 -0.76 -11.03 3.36
N PHE A 101 -1.76 -10.58 4.13
CA PHE A 101 -2.30 -11.28 5.28
C PHE A 101 -2.87 -12.65 4.87
N PRO A 102 -2.75 -13.71 5.66
CA PRO A 102 -3.32 -15.01 5.34
C PRO A 102 -4.84 -15.01 5.52
N TYR A 103 -5.53 -14.20 4.69
CA TYR A 103 -6.96 -13.95 4.81
C TYR A 103 -7.82 -15.20 4.65
N GLN A 104 -7.35 -16.22 3.92
CA GLN A 104 -8.06 -17.49 3.78
C GLN A 104 -8.04 -18.27 5.09
N ASP A 105 -6.91 -18.32 5.78
CA ASP A 105 -6.78 -18.93 7.11
C ASP A 105 -7.61 -18.15 8.14
N PHE A 106 -7.56 -16.82 8.08
CA PHE A 106 -8.40 -15.97 8.92
C PHE A 106 -9.89 -16.30 8.75
N LEU A 107 -10.37 -16.43 7.50
CA LEU A 107 -11.75 -16.79 7.20
C LEU A 107 -12.13 -18.21 7.65
N ALA A 108 -11.16 -19.11 7.67
CA ALA A 108 -11.31 -20.49 8.18
C ALA A 108 -11.26 -20.57 9.72
N GLY A 109 -10.94 -19.47 10.43
CA GLY A 109 -10.80 -19.43 11.88
C GLY A 109 -9.41 -19.87 12.40
N ASN A 110 -8.43 -20.05 11.54
CA ASN A 110 -7.05 -20.43 11.87
C ASN A 110 -6.24 -19.21 12.38
N LEU A 111 -6.70 -18.59 13.45
CA LEU A 111 -6.14 -17.30 13.94
C LEU A 111 -4.68 -17.42 14.39
N ASN A 112 -4.24 -18.60 14.83
CA ASN A 112 -2.83 -18.82 15.20
C ASN A 112 -1.90 -18.63 14.00
N ILE A 113 -2.27 -19.13 12.80
CA ILE A 113 -1.50 -18.94 11.57
C ILE A 113 -1.38 -17.46 11.26
N CYS A 114 -2.46 -16.69 11.42
CA CYS A 114 -2.47 -15.26 11.23
C CYS A 114 -1.55 -14.53 12.24
N ALA A 115 -1.59 -14.92 13.50
CA ALA A 115 -0.73 -14.35 14.54
C ALA A 115 0.75 -14.65 14.28
N ASP A 116 1.10 -15.89 13.95
CA ASP A 116 2.47 -16.29 13.63
C ASP A 116 3.01 -15.55 12.41
N PHE A 117 2.18 -15.36 11.37
CA PHE A 117 2.52 -14.55 10.20
C PHE A 117 2.82 -13.09 10.59
N LEU A 118 1.94 -12.45 11.36
CA LEU A 118 2.12 -11.06 11.78
C LEU A 118 3.37 -10.90 12.66
N GLN A 119 3.65 -11.86 13.54
CA GLN A 119 4.86 -11.90 14.35
C GLN A 119 6.11 -12.04 13.48
N LEU A 120 6.06 -12.90 12.44
CA LEU A 120 7.14 -13.04 11.47
C LEU A 120 7.43 -11.70 10.78
N ILE A 121 6.39 -11.01 10.26
CA ILE A 121 6.56 -9.71 9.61
C ILE A 121 7.21 -8.71 10.56
N GLY A 122 6.72 -8.61 11.80
CA GLY A 122 7.27 -7.67 12.80
C GLY A 122 8.75 -7.88 13.07
N ARG A 123 9.19 -9.13 13.26
CA ARG A 123 10.60 -9.45 13.55
C ARG A 123 11.51 -9.34 12.32
N SER A 124 11.04 -9.78 11.15
CA SER A 124 11.86 -9.83 9.94
C SER A 124 12.01 -8.47 9.25
N CYS A 125 11.08 -7.53 9.49
CA CYS A 125 11.08 -6.19 8.91
C CYS A 125 11.46 -5.09 9.91
N LEU A 126 12.20 -5.42 10.98
CA LEU A 126 12.54 -4.47 12.04
C LEU A 126 13.21 -3.20 11.46
N GLY A 127 12.67 -2.03 11.82
CA GLY A 127 13.15 -0.73 11.33
C GLY A 127 12.71 -0.37 9.91
N LYS A 128 11.89 -1.18 9.26
CA LYS A 128 11.31 -0.92 7.93
C LYS A 128 9.81 -0.66 8.01
N THR A 129 9.29 0.10 7.06
CA THR A 129 7.83 0.29 6.95
C THR A 129 7.18 -0.99 6.42
N THR A 130 6.26 -1.53 7.21
CA THR A 130 5.44 -2.68 6.82
C THR A 130 4.01 -2.25 6.49
N LYS A 131 3.40 -2.86 5.46
CA LYS A 131 1.99 -2.64 5.14
C LYS A 131 1.31 -3.99 5.02
N ILE A 132 0.34 -4.25 5.89
CA ILE A 132 -0.40 -5.51 5.89
C ILE A 132 -1.61 -5.39 4.96
N ILE A 133 -1.62 -6.19 3.89
CA ILE A 133 -2.70 -6.24 2.89
C ILE A 133 -3.77 -7.19 3.39
N LEU A 134 -4.91 -6.65 3.78
CA LEU A 134 -6.00 -7.43 4.40
C LEU A 134 -6.85 -8.19 3.39
N GLU A 135 -6.84 -7.79 2.11
CA GLU A 135 -7.71 -8.29 1.03
C GLU A 135 -9.19 -8.15 1.38
N THR A 136 -9.58 -6.91 1.67
CA THR A 136 -10.92 -6.57 2.21
C THR A 136 -12.08 -7.04 1.34
N GLY A 137 -11.88 -7.15 0.01
CA GLY A 137 -12.88 -7.69 -0.90
C GLY A 137 -13.23 -9.17 -0.66
N GLU A 138 -12.29 -9.95 -0.11
CA GLU A 138 -12.49 -11.34 0.27
C GLU A 138 -13.04 -11.48 1.70
N LEU A 139 -12.70 -10.55 2.60
CA LEU A 139 -13.23 -10.51 3.97
C LEU A 139 -14.74 -10.21 3.99
N LYS A 140 -15.24 -9.36 3.09
CA LYS A 140 -16.64 -9.03 2.81
C LYS A 140 -17.40 -8.35 3.96
N LEU A 141 -17.38 -8.91 5.17
CA LEU A 141 -18.15 -8.42 6.31
C LEU A 141 -17.38 -7.33 7.07
N ALA A 142 -18.09 -6.28 7.47
CA ALA A 142 -17.55 -5.17 8.26
C ALA A 142 -16.81 -5.66 9.52
N SER A 143 -17.40 -6.60 10.25
CA SER A 143 -16.81 -7.19 11.46
C SER A 143 -15.48 -7.90 11.18
N ARG A 144 -15.37 -8.63 10.06
CA ARG A 144 -14.13 -9.32 9.66
C ARG A 144 -13.05 -8.35 9.23
N ILE A 145 -13.43 -7.28 8.53
CA ILE A 145 -12.48 -6.20 8.14
C ILE A 145 -11.93 -5.53 9.40
N GLN A 146 -12.81 -5.21 10.37
CA GLN A 146 -12.40 -4.62 11.64
C GLN A 146 -11.49 -5.56 12.44
N GLU A 147 -11.85 -6.84 12.58
CA GLU A 147 -11.07 -7.83 13.33
C GLU A 147 -9.67 -8.04 12.70
N ALA A 148 -9.58 -8.23 11.39
CA ALA A 148 -8.31 -8.36 10.70
C ALA A 148 -7.46 -7.07 10.80
N SER A 149 -8.09 -5.89 10.76
CA SER A 149 -7.43 -4.60 10.99
C SER A 149 -6.85 -4.53 12.40
N LEU A 150 -7.63 -4.90 13.42
CA LEU A 150 -7.16 -4.93 14.81
C LEU A 150 -5.97 -5.87 14.99
N MET A 151 -6.04 -7.10 14.45
CA MET A 151 -4.91 -8.04 14.53
C MET A 151 -3.63 -7.46 13.93
N ALA A 152 -3.71 -6.85 12.74
CA ALA A 152 -2.57 -6.23 12.09
C ALA A 152 -2.03 -5.02 12.87
N LEU A 153 -2.91 -4.15 13.38
CA LEU A 153 -2.56 -2.97 14.16
C LEU A 153 -1.90 -3.33 15.50
N MET A 154 -2.45 -4.31 16.20
CA MET A 154 -1.92 -4.80 17.48
C MET A 154 -0.55 -5.47 17.32
N SER A 155 -0.22 -6.00 16.15
CA SER A 155 1.10 -6.55 15.84
C SER A 155 2.16 -5.48 15.54
N GLY A 156 1.78 -4.20 15.51
CA GLY A 156 2.69 -3.09 15.21
C GLY A 156 2.89 -2.83 13.72
N ALA A 157 1.95 -3.22 12.86
CA ALA A 157 2.00 -2.90 11.43
C ALA A 157 2.13 -1.39 11.20
N GLY A 158 3.07 -0.97 10.36
CA GLY A 158 3.24 0.44 10.00
C GLY A 158 2.05 0.99 9.20
N PHE A 159 1.41 0.13 8.39
CA PHE A 159 0.18 0.43 7.66
C PHE A 159 -0.74 -0.79 7.63
N ILE A 160 -2.04 -0.53 7.54
CA ILE A 160 -3.00 -1.49 7.01
C ILE A 160 -3.42 -1.07 5.61
N LYS A 161 -3.49 -2.05 4.68
CA LYS A 161 -3.75 -1.84 3.26
C LYS A 161 -4.96 -2.65 2.84
N THR A 162 -5.82 -2.07 1.99
CA THR A 162 -7.07 -2.73 1.61
C THR A 162 -6.85 -4.02 0.82
N SER A 163 -6.10 -3.96 -0.29
CA SER A 163 -6.16 -5.02 -1.31
C SER A 163 -4.88 -5.22 -2.10
N THR A 164 -4.72 -6.41 -2.67
CA THR A 164 -3.65 -6.72 -3.64
C THR A 164 -3.90 -6.08 -5.02
N GLY A 165 -5.16 -5.83 -5.38
CA GLY A 165 -5.56 -5.46 -6.74
C GLY A 165 -5.61 -6.66 -7.70
N LYS A 166 -5.57 -7.91 -7.20
CA LYS A 166 -5.59 -9.15 -7.99
C LYS A 166 -6.87 -9.97 -7.79
N THR A 167 -7.75 -9.54 -6.91
CA THR A 167 -9.09 -10.12 -6.69
C THR A 167 -10.18 -9.28 -7.37
N LYS A 168 -11.39 -9.83 -7.46
CA LYS A 168 -12.51 -9.18 -8.15
C LYS A 168 -12.93 -7.86 -7.52
N ILE A 169 -12.94 -7.81 -6.18
CA ILE A 169 -13.27 -6.61 -5.40
C ILE A 169 -12.00 -6.15 -4.71
N SER A 170 -11.63 -4.89 -4.96
CA SER A 170 -10.44 -4.28 -4.34
C SER A 170 -10.85 -3.22 -3.31
N ALA A 171 -10.22 -2.04 -3.30
CA ALA A 171 -10.58 -0.98 -2.36
C ALA A 171 -12.04 -0.56 -2.51
N THR A 172 -12.75 -0.46 -1.40
CA THR A 172 -14.09 0.13 -1.31
C THR A 172 -14.09 1.24 -0.28
N TYR A 173 -14.98 2.22 -0.46
CA TYR A 173 -15.13 3.32 0.47
C TYR A 173 -15.54 2.83 1.87
N GLU A 174 -16.42 1.82 1.92
CA GLU A 174 -16.87 1.20 3.16
C GLU A 174 -15.72 0.54 3.93
N ALA A 175 -14.92 -0.30 3.25
CA ALA A 175 -13.74 -0.92 3.88
C ALA A 175 -12.74 0.12 4.38
N ALA A 176 -12.49 1.18 3.58
CA ALA A 176 -11.61 2.27 3.98
C ALA A 176 -12.11 3.00 5.23
N ASN A 177 -13.43 3.24 5.32
CA ASN A 177 -14.05 3.86 6.50
C ASN A 177 -13.81 3.00 7.76
N ILE A 178 -14.10 1.71 7.69
CA ILE A 178 -13.91 0.77 8.80
C ILE A 178 -12.45 0.76 9.27
N MET A 179 -11.51 0.66 8.33
CA MET A 179 -10.07 0.61 8.63
C MET A 179 -9.57 1.91 9.28
N LEU A 180 -9.97 3.07 8.74
CA LEU A 180 -9.61 4.38 9.30
C LEU A 180 -10.21 4.61 10.68
N GLU A 181 -11.48 4.25 10.87
CA GLU A 181 -12.13 4.33 12.20
C GLU A 181 -11.41 3.41 13.21
N THR A 182 -11.04 2.19 12.80
CA THR A 182 -10.28 1.27 13.66
C THR A 182 -8.94 1.86 14.10
N ILE A 183 -8.21 2.54 13.20
CA ILE A 183 -6.96 3.24 13.54
C ILE A 183 -7.24 4.34 14.55
N ARG A 184 -8.25 5.19 14.29
CA ARG A 184 -8.59 6.34 15.13
C ARG A 184 -9.02 5.92 16.53
N GLU A 185 -9.97 5.00 16.64
CA GLU A 185 -10.54 4.55 17.92
C GLU A 185 -9.51 3.88 18.80
N GLY A 186 -8.66 3.03 18.21
CA GLY A 186 -7.56 2.40 18.93
C GLY A 186 -6.34 3.29 19.16
N LYS A 187 -6.35 4.53 18.66
CA LYS A 187 -5.22 5.49 18.74
C LYS A 187 -3.90 4.91 18.23
N TYR A 188 -3.97 4.02 17.21
CA TYR A 188 -2.79 3.42 16.63
C TYR A 188 -1.97 4.44 15.83
N GLN A 189 -0.65 4.32 15.91
CA GLN A 189 0.28 5.16 15.14
C GLN A 189 0.55 4.58 13.73
N SER A 190 -0.41 3.88 13.21
CA SER A 190 -0.33 3.20 11.91
C SER A 190 -1.00 4.01 10.81
N GLY A 191 -0.48 3.86 9.60
CA GLY A 191 -1.06 4.47 8.41
C GLY A 191 -2.13 3.60 7.75
N PHE A 192 -2.78 4.20 6.75
CA PHE A 192 -3.77 3.54 5.90
C PHE A 192 -3.36 3.67 4.42
N LYS A 193 -3.50 2.57 3.66
CA LYS A 193 -3.29 2.55 2.20
C LYS A 193 -4.51 1.97 1.49
N ALA A 194 -5.17 2.78 0.65
CA ALA A 194 -6.17 2.29 -0.30
C ALA A 194 -5.49 1.78 -1.57
N SER A 195 -5.83 0.60 -2.08
CA SER A 195 -5.24 0.07 -3.30
C SER A 195 -6.17 -0.86 -4.08
N GLY A 196 -5.99 -0.82 -5.41
CA GLY A 196 -6.77 -1.58 -6.38
C GLY A 196 -8.07 -0.87 -6.81
N GLY A 197 -8.24 -0.73 -8.12
CA GLY A 197 -9.42 -0.11 -8.72
C GLY A 197 -9.44 1.42 -8.76
N ILE A 198 -8.47 2.10 -8.15
CA ILE A 198 -8.40 3.57 -8.10
C ILE A 198 -7.65 4.07 -9.34
N LYS A 199 -8.36 4.73 -10.25
CA LYS A 199 -7.83 5.10 -11.57
C LYS A 199 -7.86 6.59 -11.86
N THR A 200 -8.79 7.33 -11.26
CA THR A 200 -9.02 8.75 -11.53
C THR A 200 -8.73 9.62 -10.31
N THR A 201 -8.46 10.89 -10.54
CA THR A 201 -8.35 11.92 -9.50
C THR A 201 -9.58 11.93 -8.60
N MET A 202 -10.77 11.75 -9.20
CA MET A 202 -12.03 11.71 -8.43
C MET A 202 -12.10 10.50 -7.51
N ASP A 203 -11.71 9.31 -7.98
CA ASP A 203 -11.66 8.10 -7.14
C ASP A 203 -10.70 8.32 -5.95
N ALA A 204 -9.47 8.74 -6.22
CA ALA A 204 -8.46 8.95 -5.18
C ALA A 204 -8.85 10.06 -4.19
N LYS A 205 -9.47 11.14 -4.68
CA LYS A 205 -9.95 12.25 -3.86
C LYS A 205 -11.00 11.82 -2.84
N GLN A 206 -11.86 10.85 -3.16
CA GLN A 206 -12.85 10.34 -2.21
C GLN A 206 -12.16 9.71 -0.98
N TYR A 207 -11.13 8.89 -1.17
CA TYR A 207 -10.35 8.30 -0.07
C TYR A 207 -9.57 9.37 0.72
N LEU A 208 -9.01 10.35 0.02
CA LEU A 208 -8.32 11.48 0.66
C LEU A 208 -9.27 12.28 1.56
N LEU A 209 -10.48 12.60 1.08
CA LEU A 209 -11.47 13.33 1.84
C LEU A 209 -12.04 12.51 3.00
N LEU A 210 -12.23 11.20 2.82
CA LEU A 210 -12.62 10.30 3.89
C LEU A 210 -11.57 10.29 5.01
N ALA A 211 -10.30 10.08 4.66
CA ALA A 211 -9.21 10.08 5.63
C ALA A 211 -9.11 11.45 6.35
N LYS A 212 -9.29 12.56 5.59
CA LYS A 212 -9.33 13.91 6.18
C LYS A 212 -10.45 14.07 7.20
N SER A 213 -11.65 13.56 6.91
CA SER A 213 -12.82 13.71 7.79
C SER A 213 -12.68 12.91 9.09
N ILE A 214 -12.03 11.77 9.04
CA ILE A 214 -11.87 10.86 10.19
C ILE A 214 -10.64 11.23 11.02
N MET A 215 -9.50 11.45 10.36
CA MET A 215 -8.19 11.59 11.01
C MET A 215 -7.71 13.04 11.13
N GLY A 216 -8.32 13.97 10.42
CA GLY A 216 -7.88 15.37 10.35
C GLY A 216 -6.89 15.65 9.21
N SER A 217 -6.69 16.94 8.93
CA SER A 217 -5.85 17.39 7.80
C SER A 217 -4.36 17.09 8.00
N ASP A 218 -3.88 17.20 9.24
CA ASP A 218 -2.46 17.10 9.59
C ASP A 218 -1.97 15.64 9.55
N TRP A 219 -2.90 14.70 9.66
CA TRP A 219 -2.60 13.27 9.53
C TRP A 219 -2.27 12.87 8.08
N LEU A 220 -2.71 13.64 7.09
CA LEU A 220 -2.55 13.34 5.67
C LEU A 220 -1.12 13.61 5.19
N SER A 221 -0.23 12.69 5.47
CA SER A 221 1.18 12.68 5.06
C SER A 221 1.56 11.33 4.43
N PRO A 222 2.68 11.24 3.69
CA PRO A 222 3.15 9.94 3.16
C PRO A 222 3.45 8.90 4.24
N GLN A 223 3.64 9.32 5.48
CA GLN A 223 3.88 8.44 6.63
C GLN A 223 2.60 7.78 7.14
N ASN A 224 1.43 8.37 6.84
CA ASN A 224 0.16 7.91 7.39
C ASN A 224 -0.87 7.52 6.33
N PHE A 225 -0.82 8.13 5.14
CA PHE A 225 -1.81 7.90 4.08
C PHE A 225 -1.15 7.63 2.73
N ARG A 226 -1.54 6.57 2.06
CA ARG A 226 -1.08 6.21 0.71
C ARG A 226 -2.22 5.77 -0.19
N ILE A 227 -2.05 5.97 -1.48
CA ILE A 227 -2.85 5.37 -2.54
C ILE A 227 -1.96 4.47 -3.38
N GLY A 228 -2.32 3.19 -3.53
CA GLY A 228 -1.61 2.26 -4.41
C GLY A 228 -2.32 2.12 -5.74
N ALA A 229 -1.70 2.60 -6.83
CA ALA A 229 -2.31 2.55 -8.16
C ALA A 229 -1.26 2.48 -9.28
N SER A 230 -1.65 1.92 -10.43
CA SER A 230 -0.80 1.79 -11.62
C SER A 230 -1.00 2.92 -12.63
N SER A 231 -2.24 3.34 -12.86
CA SER A 231 -2.61 4.30 -13.92
C SER A 231 -3.05 5.68 -13.40
N LEU A 232 -3.23 5.83 -12.09
CA LEU A 232 -3.74 7.06 -11.49
C LEU A 232 -2.86 8.29 -11.78
N LEU A 233 -1.54 8.10 -11.87
CA LEU A 233 -0.60 9.21 -12.09
C LEU A 233 -0.91 10.00 -13.36
N ASP A 234 -1.29 9.32 -14.44
CA ASP A 234 -1.61 9.97 -15.72
C ASP A 234 -2.83 10.89 -15.58
N ASP A 235 -3.86 10.43 -14.89
CA ASP A 235 -5.06 11.23 -14.64
C ASP A 235 -4.79 12.42 -13.69
N LEU A 236 -3.95 12.22 -12.66
CA LEU A 236 -3.51 13.33 -11.79
C LEU A 236 -2.79 14.41 -12.59
N LEU A 237 -1.83 14.03 -13.43
CA LEU A 237 -1.07 14.96 -14.27
C LEU A 237 -1.96 15.67 -15.28
N GLN A 238 -2.92 14.95 -15.89
CA GLN A 238 -3.89 15.53 -16.81
C GLN A 238 -4.81 16.51 -16.09
N THR A 239 -5.33 16.18 -14.92
CA THR A 239 -6.17 17.08 -14.10
C THR A 239 -5.44 18.38 -13.78
N ILE A 240 -4.15 18.31 -13.43
CA ILE A 240 -3.36 19.51 -13.14
C ILE A 240 -3.19 20.36 -14.40
N LYS A 241 -2.87 19.76 -15.56
CA LYS A 241 -2.69 20.48 -16.82
C LYS A 241 -3.96 21.15 -17.32
N GLN A 242 -5.13 20.53 -17.13
CA GLN A 242 -6.43 21.10 -17.55
C GLN A 242 -6.95 22.20 -16.64
N GLY A 243 -6.46 22.30 -15.42
CA GLY A 243 -6.83 23.33 -14.45
C GLY A 243 -5.98 24.60 -14.54
N TYR A 244 -5.06 24.66 -15.50
CA TYR A 244 -4.31 25.84 -15.91
C TYR A 244 -4.79 26.32 -17.28
#